data_e54e5363e9b73d1332c5ed4b91fb5d90
#
_entry.id   e54e5363e9b73d1332c5ed4b91fb5d90
#
_cell.length_a   1.000
_cell.length_b   1.000
_cell.length_c   1.000
_cell.angle_alpha   90.00
_cell.angle_beta   90.00
_cell.angle_gamma   90.00
#
_symmetry.space_group_name_H-M   'P 1'
#
loop_
_entity.id
_entity.type
_entity.pdbx_description
1 polymer ?
#
loop_
_entity_poly.entity_id
_entity_poly.type
_entity_poly.pdbx_seq_one_letter_code
_entity_poly.pdbx_strand_id
1 'polypeptide(L)'
;TIEKYISVDFAAMTDAVDLLGGIDIDVDETEIDHLNNYMVETSKVTGVASKPLTHTGLQTLDGVQATSYCRIRYTAGDDFKRTERQREVIQAILDKAKKANIATLNKAANTIFEEISTSMTFTEITELLTDVASYSIGETDGFPAEQYRATGDVHGASCVMSTDLTADVLSLHQFLFGDVGDYQPSSEVQSIAAKVHSDTGK
;
A
#
# COMPACT_ATOMS: atom_id res chain seq x y z
N THR A 1 -0.21 -8.70 -18.32
CA THR A 1 1.22 -8.45 -17.99
C THR A 1 1.32 -7.09 -17.33
N ILE A 2 2.07 -6.97 -16.23
CA ILE A 2 2.39 -5.69 -15.60
C ILE A 2 3.57 -5.10 -16.37
N GLU A 3 3.38 -3.91 -16.94
CA GLU A 3 4.38 -3.26 -17.81
C GLU A 3 5.05 -2.06 -17.15
N LYS A 4 4.40 -1.44 -16.18
CA LYS A 4 4.89 -0.26 -15.48
C LYS A 4 4.95 -0.51 -13.97
N TYR A 5 5.92 0.11 -13.32
CA TYR A 5 6.03 0.09 -11.85
C TYR A 5 6.49 1.45 -11.32
N ILE A 6 6.13 1.73 -10.09
CA ILE A 6 6.67 2.80 -9.26
C ILE A 6 6.99 2.17 -7.90
N SER A 7 8.24 2.30 -7.46
CA SER A 7 8.69 1.90 -6.14
C SER A 7 8.98 3.14 -5.31
N VAL A 8 8.35 3.24 -4.16
CA VAL A 8 8.39 4.41 -3.26
C VAL A 8 9.02 3.97 -1.95
N ASP A 9 10.02 4.68 -1.47
CA ASP A 9 10.59 4.48 -0.14
C ASP A 9 9.93 5.39 0.91
N PHE A 10 10.41 5.35 2.15
CA PHE A 10 9.83 6.14 3.23
C PHE A 10 10.08 7.64 3.07
N ALA A 11 11.19 8.05 2.46
CA ALA A 11 11.49 9.46 2.24
C ALA A 11 10.55 10.03 1.18
N ALA A 12 10.46 9.40 0.01
CA ALA A 12 9.56 9.80 -1.06
C ALA A 12 8.09 9.82 -0.61
N MET A 13 7.67 8.85 0.23
CA MET A 13 6.32 8.83 0.81
C MET A 13 6.09 10.01 1.74
N THR A 14 7.04 10.31 2.61
CA THR A 14 6.99 11.45 3.55
C THR A 14 6.89 12.76 2.78
N ASP A 15 7.74 12.97 1.80
CA ASP A 15 7.78 14.19 1.00
C ASP A 15 6.52 14.35 0.14
N ALA A 16 5.97 13.26 -0.40
CA ALA A 16 4.72 13.29 -1.15
C ALA A 16 3.56 13.83 -0.30
N VAL A 17 3.43 13.34 0.92
CA VAL A 17 2.37 13.79 1.84
C VAL A 17 2.59 15.23 2.27
N ASP A 18 3.82 15.61 2.63
CA ASP A 18 4.14 16.98 3.07
C ASP A 18 3.94 18.02 1.96
N LEU A 19 4.30 17.69 0.73
CA LEU A 19 4.09 18.57 -0.44
C LEU A 19 2.60 18.81 -0.74
N LEU A 20 1.73 17.86 -0.39
CA LEU A 20 0.27 18.00 -0.48
C LEU A 20 -0.35 18.73 0.72
N GLY A 21 0.46 19.08 1.75
CA GLY A 21 0.01 19.73 2.96
C GLY A 21 -0.61 18.78 4.01
N GLY A 22 -0.21 17.52 3.97
CA GLY A 22 -0.71 16.45 4.82
C GLY A 22 -1.96 15.76 4.27
N ILE A 23 -2.33 14.63 4.88
CA ILE A 23 -3.52 13.83 4.53
C ILE A 23 -4.41 13.64 5.74
N ASP A 24 -5.73 13.53 5.52
CA ASP A 24 -6.70 13.39 6.60
C ASP A 24 -6.99 11.90 6.85
N ILE A 25 -6.68 11.42 8.05
CA ILE A 25 -6.86 10.03 8.51
C ILE A 25 -7.59 10.03 9.85
N ASP A 26 -8.50 9.08 10.03
CA ASP A 26 -9.18 8.84 11.31
C ASP A 26 -8.38 7.81 12.12
N VAL A 27 -7.60 8.29 13.08
CA VAL A 27 -6.71 7.47 13.90
C VAL A 27 -7.43 7.01 15.15
N ASP A 28 -7.53 5.70 15.36
CA ASP A 28 -8.22 5.14 16.53
C ASP A 28 -7.30 4.98 17.77
N GLU A 29 -7.92 4.61 18.92
CA GLU A 29 -7.21 4.44 20.20
C GLU A 29 -6.19 3.31 20.18
N THR A 30 -6.38 2.30 19.32
CA THR A 30 -5.46 1.15 19.22
C THR A 30 -4.26 1.47 18.34
N GLU A 31 -4.32 2.54 17.56
CA GLU A 31 -3.32 2.90 16.55
C GLU A 31 -2.35 3.97 17.03
N ILE A 32 -2.84 4.94 17.81
CA ILE A 32 -2.09 6.17 18.15
C ILE A 32 -0.73 5.86 18.81
N ASP A 33 -0.69 4.94 19.77
CA ASP A 33 0.56 4.58 20.45
C ASP A 33 1.54 3.88 19.51
N HIS A 34 1.04 3.00 18.65
CA HIS A 34 1.84 2.32 17.63
C HIS A 34 2.38 3.31 16.60
N LEU A 35 1.53 4.23 16.11
CA LEU A 35 1.93 5.30 15.19
C LEU A 35 3.09 6.11 15.80
N ASN A 36 2.90 6.62 17.01
CA ASN A 36 3.89 7.43 17.70
C ASN A 36 5.23 6.66 17.93
N ASN A 37 5.16 5.38 18.23
CA ASN A 37 6.36 4.54 18.37
C ASN A 37 7.10 4.38 17.03
N TYR A 38 6.38 4.15 15.92
CA TYR A 38 6.98 4.03 14.59
C TYR A 38 7.57 5.36 14.08
N MET A 39 7.03 6.52 14.52
CA MET A 39 7.56 7.83 14.14
C MET A 39 9.03 8.02 14.54
N VAL A 40 9.47 7.42 15.65
CA VAL A 40 10.87 7.53 16.11
C VAL A 40 11.83 6.99 15.06
N GLU A 41 11.54 5.81 14.52
CA GLU A 41 12.36 5.20 13.47
C GLU A 41 12.16 5.88 12.12
N THR A 42 10.91 6.19 11.76
CA THR A 42 10.59 6.88 10.50
C THR A 42 11.31 8.22 10.40
N SER A 43 11.26 9.05 11.45
CA SER A 43 12.01 10.32 11.51
C SER A 43 13.51 10.14 11.37
N LYS A 44 14.06 9.07 11.96
CA LYS A 44 15.50 8.76 11.82
C LYS A 44 15.88 8.36 10.40
N VAL A 45 15.03 7.59 9.73
CA VAL A 45 15.30 7.10 8.37
C VAL A 45 15.11 8.21 7.34
N THR A 46 14.06 9.02 7.46
CA THR A 46 13.76 10.11 6.52
C THR A 46 14.55 11.38 6.79
N GLY A 47 15.09 11.54 8.00
CA GLY A 47 15.74 12.77 8.45
C GLY A 47 14.76 13.92 8.77
N VAL A 48 13.45 13.67 8.70
CA VAL A 48 12.39 14.65 8.93
C VAL A 48 11.86 14.51 10.37
N ALA A 49 11.79 15.61 11.11
CA ALA A 49 11.24 15.63 12.45
C ALA A 49 9.74 15.90 12.42
N SER A 50 8.98 15.17 13.22
CA SER A 50 7.54 15.37 13.41
C SER A 50 7.17 15.24 14.89
N LYS A 51 6.01 15.80 15.26
CA LYS A 51 5.49 15.75 16.63
C LYS A 51 4.56 14.55 16.80
N PRO A 52 4.64 13.84 17.94
CA PRO A 52 3.69 12.77 18.25
C PRO A 52 2.24 13.28 18.25
N LEU A 53 1.31 12.41 17.83
CA LEU A 53 -0.11 12.66 17.97
C LEU A 53 -0.52 12.63 19.46
N THR A 54 -1.44 13.50 19.83
CA THR A 54 -1.91 13.64 21.23
C THR A 54 -3.38 13.30 21.42
N HIS A 55 -4.11 13.06 20.33
CA HIS A 55 -5.52 12.70 20.34
C HIS A 55 -5.87 11.78 19.19
N THR A 56 -6.95 11.06 19.30
CA THR A 56 -7.53 10.19 18.30
C THR A 56 -8.59 10.93 17.47
N GLY A 57 -9.12 10.28 16.45
CA GLY A 57 -10.13 10.82 15.54
C GLY A 57 -9.55 11.38 14.27
N LEU A 58 -10.42 11.94 13.44
CA LEU A 58 -10.05 12.52 12.15
C LEU A 58 -9.12 13.72 12.32
N GLN A 59 -7.94 13.62 11.76
CA GLN A 59 -6.91 14.65 11.84
C GLN A 59 -5.99 14.62 10.62
N THR A 60 -5.35 15.75 10.34
CA THR A 60 -4.37 15.83 9.25
C THR A 60 -3.02 15.31 9.73
N LEU A 61 -2.53 14.25 9.11
CA LEU A 61 -1.21 13.67 9.33
C LEU A 61 -0.18 14.32 8.41
N ASP A 62 0.99 14.65 8.93
CA ASP A 62 2.18 14.98 8.14
C ASP A 62 2.81 13.73 7.53
N GLY A 63 3.85 13.90 6.71
CA GLY A 63 4.48 12.81 5.99
C GLY A 63 5.07 11.73 6.88
N VAL A 64 5.71 12.12 8.01
CA VAL A 64 6.27 11.15 8.98
C VAL A 64 5.16 10.37 9.66
N GLN A 65 4.08 11.04 10.06
CA GLN A 65 2.92 10.42 10.70
C GLN A 65 2.21 9.46 9.75
N ALA A 66 1.94 9.87 8.50
CA ALA A 66 1.31 9.03 7.48
C ALA A 66 2.15 7.81 7.12
N THR A 67 3.46 7.99 6.94
CA THR A 67 4.40 6.89 6.69
C THR A 67 4.44 5.91 7.87
N SER A 68 4.40 6.43 9.10
CA SER A 68 4.36 5.61 10.32
C SER A 68 3.05 4.85 10.47
N TYR A 69 1.92 5.47 10.11
CA TYR A 69 0.60 4.83 10.07
C TYR A 69 0.57 3.61 9.14
N CYS A 70 1.17 3.71 7.94
CA CYS A 70 1.31 2.60 7.00
C CYS A 70 2.11 1.41 7.55
N ARG A 71 2.88 1.59 8.62
CA ARG A 71 3.78 0.58 9.17
C ARG A 71 3.19 -0.21 10.35
N ILE A 72 2.05 0.23 10.91
CA ILE A 72 1.43 -0.39 12.08
C ILE A 72 1.09 -1.86 11.79
N ARG A 73 1.59 -2.78 12.63
CA ARG A 73 1.36 -4.24 12.55
C ARG A 73 0.77 -4.84 13.82
N TYR A 74 1.03 -4.25 14.98
CA TYR A 74 0.72 -4.85 16.29
C TYR A 74 -0.70 -4.51 16.80
N THR A 75 -1.69 -4.52 15.88
CA THR A 75 -3.11 -4.39 16.20
C THR A 75 -3.86 -5.67 15.81
N ALA A 76 -5.09 -5.84 16.28
CA ALA A 76 -5.92 -6.97 15.86
C ALA A 76 -6.04 -7.00 14.32
N GLY A 77 -5.73 -8.15 13.69
CA GLY A 77 -5.70 -8.29 12.23
C GLY A 77 -4.31 -8.14 11.59
N ASP A 78 -3.27 -7.72 12.37
CA ASP A 78 -1.85 -7.75 12.02
C ASP A 78 -1.52 -7.28 10.58
N ASP A 79 -0.97 -8.14 9.72
CA ASP A 79 -0.54 -7.79 8.36
C ASP A 79 -1.70 -7.35 7.45
N PHE A 80 -2.89 -7.86 7.65
CA PHE A 80 -4.07 -7.47 6.87
C PHE A 80 -4.51 -6.05 7.19
N LYS A 81 -4.53 -5.69 8.48
CA LYS A 81 -4.80 -4.32 8.92
C LYS A 81 -3.75 -3.34 8.42
N ARG A 82 -2.47 -3.74 8.38
CA ARG A 82 -1.43 -2.92 7.76
C ARG A 82 -1.75 -2.63 6.29
N THR A 83 -2.19 -3.64 5.54
CA THR A 83 -2.54 -3.47 4.11
C THR A 83 -3.76 -2.56 3.93
N GLU A 84 -4.75 -2.64 4.82
CA GLU A 84 -5.89 -1.72 4.83
C GLU A 84 -5.45 -0.28 5.07
N ARG A 85 -4.60 -0.01 6.06
CA ARG A 85 -4.03 1.32 6.33
C ARG A 85 -3.26 1.87 5.15
N GLN A 86 -2.49 1.04 4.46
CA GLN A 86 -1.78 1.45 3.24
C GLN A 86 -2.75 1.89 2.13
N ARG A 87 -3.85 1.17 1.92
CA ARG A 87 -4.90 1.56 0.96
C ARG A 87 -5.60 2.85 1.38
N GLU A 88 -5.89 3.02 2.66
CA GLU A 88 -6.48 4.24 3.21
C GLU A 88 -5.59 5.46 2.97
N VAL A 89 -4.30 5.35 3.20
CA VAL A 89 -3.33 6.41 2.92
C VAL A 89 -3.26 6.72 1.43
N ILE A 90 -3.27 5.71 0.55
CA ILE A 90 -3.31 5.93 -0.91
C ILE A 90 -4.58 6.69 -1.32
N GLN A 91 -5.74 6.33 -0.75
CA GLN A 91 -6.99 7.05 -0.99
C GLN A 91 -6.90 8.50 -0.52
N ALA A 92 -6.40 8.73 0.70
CA ALA A 92 -6.25 10.07 1.26
C ALA A 92 -5.28 10.95 0.45
N ILE A 93 -4.18 10.38 -0.05
CA ILE A 93 -3.26 11.07 -0.98
C ILE A 93 -3.99 11.45 -2.27
N LEU A 94 -4.75 10.54 -2.88
CA LEU A 94 -5.52 10.82 -4.09
C LEU A 94 -6.54 11.95 -3.84
N ASP A 95 -7.24 11.91 -2.71
CA ASP A 95 -8.24 12.93 -2.36
C ASP A 95 -7.62 14.32 -2.15
N LYS A 96 -6.40 14.39 -1.60
CA LYS A 96 -5.62 15.64 -1.52
C LYS A 96 -5.11 16.08 -2.88
N ALA A 97 -4.57 15.17 -3.67
CA ALA A 97 -4.06 15.47 -5.01
C ALA A 97 -5.16 16.04 -5.93
N LYS A 98 -6.38 15.48 -5.87
CA LYS A 98 -7.54 15.98 -6.64
C LYS A 98 -7.94 17.42 -6.29
N LYS A 99 -7.65 17.87 -5.08
CA LYS A 99 -7.93 19.23 -4.60
C LYS A 99 -6.75 20.18 -4.78
N ALA A 100 -5.57 19.65 -5.04
CA ALA A 100 -4.36 20.45 -5.23
C ALA A 100 -4.37 21.19 -6.58
N ASN A 101 -3.73 22.35 -6.61
CA ASN A 101 -3.53 23.05 -7.87
C ASN A 101 -2.38 22.42 -8.67
N ILE A 102 -2.38 22.66 -9.98
CA ILE A 102 -1.39 22.07 -10.90
C ILE A 102 0.06 22.45 -10.55
N ALA A 103 0.29 23.63 -9.97
CA ALA A 103 1.62 24.04 -9.56
C ALA A 103 2.14 23.18 -8.38
N THR A 104 1.29 22.88 -7.42
CA THR A 104 1.58 21.97 -6.31
C THR A 104 1.86 20.56 -6.82
N LEU A 105 1.04 20.03 -7.73
CA LEU A 105 1.22 18.70 -8.32
C LEU A 105 2.53 18.60 -9.11
N ASN A 106 2.85 19.62 -9.94
CA ASN A 106 4.10 19.65 -10.67
C ASN A 106 5.32 19.75 -9.75
N LYS A 107 5.22 20.53 -8.67
CA LYS A 107 6.29 20.59 -7.65
C LYS A 107 6.49 19.23 -7.01
N ALA A 108 5.41 18.56 -6.58
CA ALA A 108 5.46 17.23 -6.00
C ALA A 108 6.08 16.22 -6.96
N ALA A 109 5.62 16.20 -8.22
CA ALA A 109 6.16 15.31 -9.25
C ALA A 109 7.67 15.51 -9.45
N ASN A 110 8.14 16.76 -9.56
CA ASN A 110 9.56 17.05 -9.76
C ASN A 110 10.42 16.59 -8.56
N THR A 111 9.96 16.83 -7.34
CA THR A 111 10.69 16.43 -6.13
C THR A 111 10.72 14.90 -6.00
N ILE A 112 9.56 14.25 -6.07
CA ILE A 112 9.41 12.82 -5.81
C ILE A 112 10.04 11.98 -6.92
N PHE A 113 10.05 12.45 -8.17
CA PHE A 113 10.61 11.69 -9.30
C PHE A 113 12.08 11.32 -9.11
N GLU A 114 12.85 12.16 -8.42
CA GLU A 114 14.26 11.90 -8.11
C GLU A 114 14.44 10.88 -6.96
N GLU A 115 13.39 10.63 -6.18
CA GLU A 115 13.41 9.77 -4.99
C GLU A 115 12.79 8.39 -5.24
N ILE A 116 12.09 8.19 -6.35
CA ILE A 116 11.43 6.93 -6.69
C ILE A 116 12.23 6.11 -7.70
N SER A 117 12.02 4.80 -7.69
CA SER A 117 12.45 3.92 -8.78
C SER A 117 11.23 3.57 -9.64
N THR A 118 11.30 3.85 -10.94
CA THR A 118 10.16 3.63 -11.84
C THR A 118 10.62 3.26 -13.25
N SER A 119 9.78 2.50 -13.95
CA SER A 119 9.90 2.25 -15.40
C SER A 119 9.22 3.34 -16.24
N MET A 120 8.56 4.31 -15.61
CA MET A 120 7.89 5.41 -16.29
C MET A 120 8.83 6.59 -16.48
N THR A 121 8.65 7.31 -17.58
CA THR A 121 9.30 8.59 -17.80
C THR A 121 8.61 9.70 -16.99
N PHE A 122 9.33 10.79 -16.72
CA PHE A 122 8.75 11.96 -16.07
C PHE A 122 7.54 12.52 -16.84
N THR A 123 7.59 12.50 -18.17
CA THR A 123 6.48 12.93 -19.04
C THR A 123 5.24 12.08 -18.80
N GLU A 124 5.36 10.75 -18.78
CA GLU A 124 4.23 9.85 -18.51
C GLU A 124 3.60 10.12 -17.14
N ILE A 125 4.41 10.38 -16.11
CA ILE A 125 3.90 10.73 -14.77
C ILE A 125 3.17 12.07 -14.79
N THR A 126 3.72 13.08 -15.43
CA THR A 126 3.07 14.40 -15.50
C THR A 126 1.78 14.39 -16.34
N GLU A 127 1.70 13.57 -17.37
CA GLU A 127 0.46 13.32 -18.12
C GLU A 127 -0.62 12.71 -17.22
N LEU A 128 -0.29 11.71 -16.39
CA LEU A 128 -1.23 11.15 -15.43
C LEU A 128 -1.73 12.19 -14.42
N LEU A 129 -0.86 13.09 -13.96
CA LEU A 129 -1.25 14.15 -13.02
C LEU A 129 -2.19 15.18 -13.63
N THR A 130 -2.17 15.36 -14.95
CA THR A 130 -3.09 16.28 -15.66
C THR A 130 -4.54 15.84 -15.48
N ASP A 131 -4.79 14.53 -15.42
CA ASP A 131 -6.12 13.94 -15.31
C ASP A 131 -6.46 13.46 -13.89
N VAL A 132 -5.65 13.81 -12.88
CA VAL A 132 -5.80 13.32 -11.51
C VAL A 132 -7.20 13.51 -10.93
N ALA A 133 -7.89 14.59 -11.29
CA ALA A 133 -9.25 14.87 -10.85
C ALA A 133 -10.29 13.84 -11.35
N SER A 134 -10.01 13.14 -12.44
CA SER A 134 -10.89 12.12 -13.03
C SER A 134 -10.70 10.72 -12.44
N TYR A 135 -9.58 10.46 -11.74
CA TYR A 135 -9.29 9.14 -11.19
C TYR A 135 -10.13 8.83 -9.97
N SER A 136 -10.46 7.58 -9.81
CA SER A 136 -11.06 7.02 -8.58
C SER A 136 -10.43 5.66 -8.32
N ILE A 137 -10.25 5.34 -7.05
CA ILE A 137 -9.90 3.97 -6.65
C ILE A 137 -11.19 3.17 -6.71
N GLY A 138 -11.18 2.10 -7.52
CA GLY A 138 -12.29 1.16 -7.63
C GLY A 138 -12.33 0.18 -6.46
N GLU A 139 -12.86 -1.01 -6.70
CA GLU A 139 -12.80 -2.10 -5.73
C GLU A 139 -11.35 -2.45 -5.43
N THR A 140 -11.09 -2.78 -4.18
CA THR A 140 -9.76 -3.18 -3.72
C THR A 140 -9.83 -4.56 -3.08
N ASP A 141 -8.85 -5.40 -3.35
CA ASP A 141 -8.73 -6.71 -2.75
C ASP A 141 -7.27 -6.99 -2.35
N GLY A 142 -7.04 -8.08 -1.63
CA GLY A 142 -5.73 -8.57 -1.23
C GLY A 142 -5.44 -9.95 -1.79
N PHE A 143 -4.15 -10.27 -1.93
CA PHE A 143 -3.71 -11.62 -2.27
C PHE A 143 -2.84 -12.17 -1.13
N PRO A 144 -3.10 -13.37 -0.60
CA PRO A 144 -4.24 -14.27 -0.92
C PRO A 144 -5.60 -13.62 -0.62
N ALA A 145 -6.62 -13.96 -1.46
CA ALA A 145 -8.00 -13.51 -1.22
C ALA A 145 -8.53 -14.06 0.11
N GLU A 146 -9.49 -13.37 0.73
CA GLU A 146 -9.95 -13.68 2.10
C GLU A 146 -10.35 -15.15 2.27
N GLN A 147 -11.06 -15.72 1.31
CA GLN A 147 -11.51 -17.12 1.35
C GLN A 147 -10.40 -18.16 1.20
N TYR A 148 -9.22 -17.76 0.70
CA TYR A 148 -8.05 -18.64 0.51
C TYR A 148 -6.93 -18.36 1.51
N ARG A 149 -7.08 -17.40 2.38
CA ARG A 149 -6.05 -16.89 3.29
C ARG A 149 -5.91 -17.77 4.53
N ALA A 150 -4.69 -18.18 4.85
CA ALA A 150 -4.36 -18.79 6.13
C ALA A 150 -3.07 -18.18 6.68
N THR A 151 -2.97 -18.17 8.01
CA THR A 151 -1.74 -17.83 8.71
C THR A 151 -1.22 -19.06 9.44
N GLY A 152 0.09 -19.18 9.60
CA GLY A 152 0.70 -20.27 10.32
C GLY A 152 2.23 -20.13 10.38
N ASP A 153 2.84 -20.99 11.18
CA ASP A 153 4.29 -21.11 11.24
C ASP A 153 4.77 -22.11 10.17
N VAL A 154 5.74 -21.69 9.38
CA VAL A 154 6.41 -22.54 8.40
C VAL A 154 7.90 -22.46 8.64
N HIS A 155 8.50 -23.55 9.11
CA HIS A 155 9.91 -23.65 9.45
C HIS A 155 10.39 -22.57 10.46
N GLY A 156 9.55 -22.21 11.43
CA GLY A 156 9.87 -21.20 12.46
C GLY A 156 9.61 -19.75 12.02
N ALA A 157 9.00 -19.54 10.87
CA ALA A 157 8.60 -18.22 10.39
C ALA A 157 7.08 -18.09 10.33
N SER A 158 6.53 -17.00 10.87
CA SER A 158 5.11 -16.66 10.69
C SER A 158 4.85 -16.27 9.24
N CYS A 159 3.99 -17.02 8.57
CA CYS A 159 3.68 -16.84 7.14
C CYS A 159 2.20 -16.64 6.92
N VAL A 160 1.87 -15.81 5.92
CA VAL A 160 0.57 -15.80 5.26
C VAL A 160 0.68 -16.67 4.01
N MET A 161 -0.25 -17.59 3.83
CA MET A 161 -0.25 -18.54 2.72
C MET A 161 -1.65 -18.69 2.13
N SER A 162 -1.70 -19.09 0.86
CA SER A 162 -2.95 -19.48 0.21
C SER A 162 -3.24 -20.96 0.49
N THR A 163 -4.48 -21.27 0.89
CA THR A 163 -4.95 -22.65 1.10
C THR A 163 -5.26 -23.39 -0.20
N ASP A 164 -5.50 -22.66 -1.28
CA ASP A 164 -5.62 -23.15 -2.66
C ASP A 164 -5.05 -22.09 -3.61
N LEU A 165 -3.75 -22.13 -3.85
CA LEU A 165 -3.07 -21.13 -4.67
C LEU A 165 -3.60 -21.14 -6.12
N THR A 166 -4.04 -22.26 -6.64
CA THR A 166 -4.56 -22.37 -8.01
C THR A 166 -5.88 -21.62 -8.16
N ALA A 167 -6.82 -21.84 -7.23
CA ALA A 167 -8.08 -21.13 -7.20
C ALA A 167 -7.91 -19.64 -6.86
N ASP A 168 -6.97 -19.31 -5.97
CA ASP A 168 -6.65 -17.94 -5.57
C ASP A 168 -6.09 -17.12 -6.76
N VAL A 169 -5.17 -17.69 -7.55
CA VAL A 169 -4.66 -17.05 -8.78
C VAL A 169 -5.78 -16.85 -9.80
N LEU A 170 -6.70 -17.81 -9.95
CA LEU A 170 -7.86 -17.64 -10.83
C LEU A 170 -8.76 -16.49 -10.35
N SER A 171 -9.04 -16.41 -9.05
CA SER A 171 -9.79 -15.32 -8.41
C SER A 171 -9.12 -13.96 -8.65
N LEU A 172 -7.80 -13.87 -8.48
CA LEU A 172 -7.02 -12.67 -8.75
C LEU A 172 -7.17 -12.23 -10.22
N HIS A 173 -7.08 -13.16 -11.15
CA HIS A 173 -7.25 -12.85 -12.58
C HIS A 173 -8.66 -12.35 -12.89
N GLN A 174 -9.69 -12.94 -12.30
CA GLN A 174 -11.08 -12.48 -12.43
C GLN A 174 -11.27 -11.07 -11.86
N PHE A 175 -10.69 -10.80 -10.70
CA PHE A 175 -10.74 -9.47 -10.08
C PHE A 175 -10.07 -8.40 -10.96
N LEU A 176 -8.90 -8.68 -11.51
CA LEU A 176 -8.10 -7.70 -12.29
C LEU A 176 -8.63 -7.49 -13.71
N PHE A 177 -9.19 -8.53 -14.33
CA PHE A 177 -9.48 -8.54 -15.77
C PHE A 177 -10.95 -8.85 -16.12
N GLY A 178 -11.80 -9.09 -15.12
CA GLY A 178 -13.19 -9.49 -15.32
C GLY A 178 -13.31 -10.94 -15.77
N ASP A 179 -14.19 -11.21 -16.75
CA ASP A 179 -14.34 -12.56 -17.30
C ASP A 179 -13.06 -12.98 -18.04
N VAL A 180 -12.39 -13.96 -17.47
CA VAL A 180 -11.13 -14.51 -17.99
C VAL A 180 -11.32 -15.75 -18.87
N GLY A 181 -12.58 -16.11 -19.17
CA GLY A 181 -12.93 -17.26 -20.01
C GLY A 181 -12.26 -18.56 -19.55
N ASP A 182 -11.55 -19.21 -20.46
CA ASP A 182 -10.86 -20.50 -20.21
C ASP A 182 -9.47 -20.34 -19.58
N TYR A 183 -9.15 -19.21 -18.95
CA TYR A 183 -7.85 -19.02 -18.29
C TYR A 183 -7.57 -20.15 -17.29
N GLN A 184 -6.40 -20.72 -17.41
CA GLN A 184 -5.90 -21.72 -16.47
C GLN A 184 -4.55 -21.26 -15.88
N PRO A 185 -4.34 -21.37 -14.56
CA PRO A 185 -3.04 -21.14 -13.96
C PRO A 185 -1.96 -22.00 -14.59
N SER A 186 -0.79 -21.41 -14.79
CA SER A 186 0.35 -22.08 -15.45
C SER A 186 0.79 -23.33 -14.70
N SER A 187 1.51 -24.22 -15.38
CA SER A 187 2.12 -25.39 -14.75
C SER A 187 3.09 -25.03 -13.63
N GLU A 188 3.71 -23.85 -13.70
CA GLU A 188 4.58 -23.33 -12.65
C GLU A 188 3.76 -22.98 -11.38
N VAL A 189 2.62 -22.30 -11.54
CA VAL A 189 1.69 -22.02 -10.42
C VAL A 189 1.21 -23.32 -9.78
N GLN A 190 0.84 -24.32 -10.59
CA GLN A 190 0.40 -25.62 -10.10
C GLN A 190 1.52 -26.36 -9.33
N SER A 191 2.76 -26.27 -9.81
CA SER A 191 3.93 -26.84 -9.12
C SER A 191 4.20 -26.15 -7.78
N ILE A 192 4.09 -24.81 -7.73
CA ILE A 192 4.23 -24.04 -6.50
C ILE A 192 3.08 -24.38 -5.53
N ALA A 193 1.85 -24.50 -6.02
CA ALA A 193 0.68 -24.90 -5.21
C ALA A 193 0.91 -26.26 -4.53
N ALA A 194 1.38 -27.26 -5.30
CA ALA A 194 1.71 -28.58 -4.78
C ALA A 194 2.81 -28.51 -3.70
N LYS A 195 3.82 -27.65 -3.89
CA LYS A 195 4.88 -27.44 -2.91
C LYS A 195 4.35 -26.77 -1.63
N VAL A 196 3.54 -25.72 -1.74
CA VAL A 196 2.92 -25.06 -0.59
C VAL A 196 2.09 -26.05 0.22
N HIS A 197 1.25 -26.86 -0.46
CA HIS A 197 0.46 -27.91 0.19
C HIS A 197 1.35 -28.94 0.89
N SER A 198 2.42 -29.38 0.27
CA SER A 198 3.39 -30.32 0.88
C SER A 198 4.07 -29.76 2.12
N ASP A 199 4.46 -28.48 2.09
CA ASP A 199 5.22 -27.86 3.17
C ASP A 199 4.33 -27.42 4.36
N THR A 200 3.06 -27.13 4.11
CA THR A 200 2.15 -26.50 5.09
C THR A 200 0.95 -27.37 5.49
N GLY A 201 0.61 -28.36 4.70
CA GLY A 201 -0.61 -29.16 4.86
C GLY A 201 -1.91 -28.37 4.58
N LYS A 202 -1.81 -27.23 3.90
CA LYS A 202 -2.91 -26.32 3.57
C LYS A 202 -3.22 -26.41 2.08
#